data_2aae79e379c530dc89c2664cd99e2efc
#
_entry.id   2aae79e379c530dc89c2664cd99e2efc
#
_cell.length_a   1.000
_cell.length_b   1.000
_cell.length_c   1.000
_cell.angle_alpha   90.00
_cell.angle_beta   90.00
_cell.angle_gamma   90.00
#
_symmetry.space_group_name_H-M   'P 1'
#
loop_
_entity.id
_entity.type
_entity.pdbx_description
1 polymer ?
#
loop_
_entity_poly.entity_id
_entity_poly.type
_entity_poly.pdbx_seq_one_letter_code
_entity_poly.pdbx_strand_id
1 'polypeptide(L)'
;MKRYAQFMMRRCGRWGGPYAKPVHIPAKDKKYLVNRGQSYGEWAEPQDIYLSLIHISIIAVFAIGAMSKKKVKGAVLWGMLGGAVLYYVIGLITIPDFYATAVAPNLTSDFFSAFKEFGAQAFGKVFTEGFNFSPYIAEHGMSNFIVMFLTTMLAFCMVDMFDTLGTLYGACAAGNMLTKDGNVPNMDKAMLADAIATCCGAVCGTSTVTTFVESSAGVAEGGRTGLASMATAALFFIAMFLAPVAQLIPTYACAAALIYVGVLMMANVRSIDWDDPAAAVPGFMTVAFMPLTYNISYGIAFGLISYVFIKIFTGKIKEINAGTWVITILFALMFFLTR
;
A
#
# COMPACT_ATOMS: atom_id res chain seq x y z
N MET A 1 22.04 11.71 10.18
CA MET A 1 21.09 11.94 9.10
C MET A 1 21.71 11.92 7.70
N LYS A 2 22.80 12.65 7.39
CA LYS A 2 23.47 12.58 6.05
C LYS A 2 23.85 11.16 5.60
N ARG A 3 24.33 10.30 6.50
CA ARG A 3 24.66 8.89 6.16
C ARG A 3 23.43 8.03 5.84
N TYR A 4 22.30 8.31 6.47
CA TYR A 4 21.05 7.57 6.23
C TYR A 4 20.41 7.94 4.89
N ALA A 5 20.42 9.22 4.55
CA ALA A 5 19.97 9.71 3.24
C ALA A 5 20.84 9.15 2.09
N GLN A 6 22.18 9.11 2.28
CA GLN A 6 23.08 8.48 1.31
C GLN A 6 22.89 6.95 1.19
N PHE A 7 22.53 6.29 2.29
CA PHE A 7 22.23 4.85 2.29
C PHE A 7 20.93 4.57 1.55
N MET A 8 19.88 5.38 1.76
CA MET A 8 18.61 5.28 1.04
C MET A 8 18.77 5.59 -0.45
N MET A 9 19.53 6.63 -0.82
CA MET A 9 19.82 6.93 -2.22
C MET A 9 20.59 5.81 -2.93
N ARG A 10 21.52 5.13 -2.26
CA ARG A 10 22.22 3.97 -2.83
C ARG A 10 21.32 2.75 -3.02
N ARG A 11 20.30 2.55 -2.18
CA ARG A 11 19.34 1.45 -2.34
C ARG A 11 18.25 1.75 -3.36
N CYS A 12 17.70 2.95 -3.40
CA CYS A 12 16.74 3.35 -4.44
C CYS A 12 17.38 3.32 -5.84
N GLY A 13 18.67 3.64 -5.98
CA GLY A 13 19.40 3.50 -7.25
C GLY A 13 19.59 2.04 -7.72
N ARG A 14 19.32 1.05 -6.89
CA ARG A 14 19.34 -0.38 -7.25
C ARG A 14 18.02 -0.90 -7.82
N TRP A 15 16.92 -0.15 -7.68
CA TRP A 15 15.61 -0.46 -8.26
C TRP A 15 15.36 0.27 -9.59
N GLY A 16 16.19 1.22 -9.95
CA GLY A 16 16.28 1.73 -11.31
C GLY A 16 17.07 0.72 -12.14
N GLY A 17 16.49 0.21 -13.25
CA GLY A 17 17.09 -0.77 -14.14
C GLY A 17 18.51 -0.36 -14.61
N PRO A 18 19.24 -1.22 -15.34
CA PRO A 18 20.68 -1.14 -15.58
C PRO A 18 21.18 0.09 -16.34
N TYR A 19 20.34 1.07 -16.59
CA TYR A 19 20.66 2.29 -17.38
C TYR A 19 20.74 3.59 -16.56
N ALA A 20 20.54 3.56 -15.25
CA ALA A 20 20.72 4.75 -14.43
C ALA A 20 22.20 4.99 -14.10
N LYS A 21 22.97 5.49 -15.07
CA LYS A 21 24.27 6.08 -14.76
C LYS A 21 24.04 7.39 -13.98
N PRO A 22 24.79 7.66 -12.89
CA PRO A 22 24.70 8.95 -12.21
C PRO A 22 25.14 10.04 -13.19
N VAL A 23 24.21 10.90 -13.59
CA VAL A 23 24.51 12.07 -14.40
C VAL A 23 25.21 13.06 -13.47
N HIS A 24 26.49 13.33 -13.74
CA HIS A 24 27.24 14.36 -13.06
C HIS A 24 26.78 15.72 -13.61
N ILE A 25 25.95 16.45 -12.86
CA ILE A 25 25.48 17.78 -13.24
C ILE A 25 26.50 18.77 -12.70
N PRO A 26 27.15 19.59 -13.58
CA PRO A 26 28.08 20.62 -13.12
C PRO A 26 27.37 21.64 -12.24
N ALA A 27 28.06 22.09 -11.19
CA ALA A 27 27.51 22.99 -10.17
C ALA A 27 26.94 24.32 -10.69
N LYS A 28 27.26 24.72 -11.92
CA LYS A 28 26.79 25.95 -12.58
C LYS A 28 25.41 25.84 -13.25
N ASP A 29 24.96 24.62 -13.55
CA ASP A 29 23.70 24.38 -14.28
C ASP A 29 22.62 23.71 -13.41
N LYS A 30 22.64 23.98 -12.11
CA LYS A 30 21.66 23.49 -11.14
C LYS A 30 20.29 24.14 -11.38
N LYS A 31 19.62 23.74 -12.46
CA LYS A 31 18.20 24.00 -12.66
C LYS A 31 17.39 22.85 -12.08
N TYR A 32 16.24 23.19 -11.52
CA TYR A 32 15.29 22.20 -11.02
C TYR A 32 14.89 21.24 -12.14
N LEU A 33 15.26 19.99 -12.02
CA LEU A 33 14.83 18.94 -12.91
C LEU A 33 13.56 18.33 -12.33
N VAL A 34 12.44 18.55 -12.99
CA VAL A 34 11.18 17.88 -12.66
C VAL A 34 11.28 16.45 -13.12
N ASN A 35 11.16 15.54 -12.17
CA ASN A 35 11.28 14.12 -12.46
C ASN A 35 9.95 13.55 -12.96
N ARG A 36 9.93 13.09 -14.18
CA ARG A 36 8.93 12.14 -14.68
C ARG A 36 9.39 10.70 -14.44
N GLY A 37 9.76 10.37 -13.18
CA GLY A 37 10.22 9.03 -12.80
C GLY A 37 11.67 8.69 -13.13
N GLN A 38 12.44 9.55 -13.81
CA GLN A 38 13.78 9.18 -14.32
C GLN A 38 14.90 10.21 -14.10
N SER A 39 14.64 11.39 -13.58
CA SER A 39 15.67 12.39 -13.34
C SER A 39 15.50 13.07 -11.97
N TYR A 40 16.61 13.25 -11.27
CA TYR A 40 16.62 13.89 -9.96
C TYR A 40 17.11 15.33 -10.13
N GLY A 41 16.31 16.28 -9.68
CA GLY A 41 16.72 17.67 -9.54
C GLY A 41 17.33 17.96 -8.16
N GLU A 42 18.29 18.84 -8.11
CA GLU A 42 18.67 19.46 -6.83
C GLU A 42 17.64 20.52 -6.48
N TRP A 43 16.97 20.29 -5.36
CA TRP A 43 16.08 21.26 -4.74
C TRP A 43 16.94 22.30 -4.01
N ALA A 44 16.58 23.55 -4.10
CA ALA A 44 17.10 24.55 -3.17
C ALA A 44 16.67 24.11 -1.78
N GLU A 45 17.64 23.57 -1.03
CA GLU A 45 17.45 23.01 0.31
C GLU A 45 16.29 22.00 0.44
N PRO A 46 16.51 20.70 0.08
CA PRO A 46 15.48 19.65 0.14
C PRO A 46 14.77 19.55 1.49
N GLN A 47 15.44 19.98 2.56
CA GLN A 47 14.92 19.86 3.93
C GLN A 47 13.70 20.75 4.17
N ASP A 48 13.67 21.96 3.63
CA ASP A 48 12.57 22.91 3.90
C ASP A 48 11.29 22.54 3.16
N ILE A 49 11.43 21.98 1.96
CA ILE A 49 10.27 21.50 1.18
C ILE A 49 9.67 20.24 1.80
N TYR A 50 10.51 19.27 2.16
CA TYR A 50 10.02 18.06 2.84
C TYR A 50 9.37 18.40 4.18
N LEU A 51 9.91 19.35 4.92
CA LEU A 51 9.36 19.79 6.19
C LEU A 51 7.98 20.42 5.99
N SER A 52 7.80 21.26 4.97
CA SER A 52 6.49 21.86 4.66
C SER A 52 5.45 20.83 4.22
N LEU A 53 5.85 19.81 3.47
CA LEU A 53 4.97 18.73 3.01
C LEU A 53 4.49 17.84 4.17
N ILE A 54 5.37 17.51 5.12
CA ILE A 54 5.00 16.79 6.35
C ILE A 54 4.00 17.62 7.17
N HIS A 55 4.23 18.92 7.30
CA HIS A 55 3.29 19.81 8.03
C HIS A 55 1.91 19.83 7.40
N ILE A 56 1.81 19.85 6.06
CA ILE A 56 0.52 19.79 5.35
C ILE A 56 -0.21 18.49 5.69
N SER A 57 0.47 17.35 5.64
CA SER A 57 -0.12 16.06 6.00
C SER A 57 -0.59 16.04 7.46
N ILE A 58 0.21 16.55 8.39
CA ILE A 58 -0.15 16.62 9.81
C ILE A 58 -1.37 17.50 10.03
N ILE A 59 -1.41 18.71 9.44
CA ILE A 59 -2.55 19.61 9.53
C ILE A 59 -3.81 18.95 8.96
N ALA A 60 -3.71 18.29 7.82
CA ALA A 60 -4.82 17.56 7.22
C ALA A 60 -5.32 16.42 8.12
N VAL A 61 -4.44 15.64 8.77
CA VAL A 61 -4.83 14.60 9.74
C VAL A 61 -5.61 15.20 10.91
N PHE A 62 -5.13 16.30 11.50
CA PHE A 62 -5.83 16.97 12.59
C PHE A 62 -7.18 17.53 12.16
N ALA A 63 -7.28 18.09 10.95
CA ALA A 63 -8.52 18.56 10.39
C ALA A 63 -9.54 17.42 10.20
N ILE A 64 -9.09 16.28 9.65
CA ILE A 64 -9.92 15.06 9.51
C ILE A 64 -10.42 14.61 10.89
N GLY A 65 -9.52 14.49 11.87
CA GLY A 65 -9.87 14.08 13.22
C GLY A 65 -10.88 15.01 13.89
N ALA A 66 -10.71 16.32 13.76
CA ALA A 66 -11.63 17.31 14.29
C ALA A 66 -13.02 17.26 13.63
N MET A 67 -13.05 17.13 12.28
CA MET A 67 -14.30 17.00 11.53
C MET A 67 -15.02 15.70 11.85
N SER A 68 -14.29 14.60 11.96
CA SER A 68 -14.83 13.29 12.33
C SER A 68 -15.44 13.31 13.74
N LYS A 69 -14.77 13.95 14.72
CA LYS A 69 -15.31 14.12 16.07
C LYS A 69 -16.62 14.95 16.06
N LYS A 70 -16.73 15.91 15.15
CA LYS A 70 -17.96 16.71 14.93
C LYS A 70 -19.02 15.97 14.11
N LYS A 71 -18.79 14.71 13.73
CA LYS A 71 -19.67 13.88 12.90
C LYS A 71 -19.98 14.51 11.54
N VAL A 72 -19.03 15.23 10.96
CA VAL A 72 -19.16 15.78 9.60
C VAL A 72 -19.07 14.62 8.61
N LYS A 73 -20.11 14.45 7.79
CA LYS A 73 -20.13 13.40 6.76
C LYS A 73 -19.02 13.64 5.72
N GLY A 74 -18.28 12.59 5.38
CA GLY A 74 -17.18 12.68 4.45
C GLY A 74 -15.96 13.46 4.97
N ALA A 75 -15.72 13.47 6.29
CA ALA A 75 -14.60 14.18 6.92
C ALA A 75 -13.26 13.85 6.29
N VAL A 76 -13.03 12.59 5.88
CA VAL A 76 -11.81 12.14 5.22
C VAL A 76 -11.65 12.83 3.86
N LEU A 77 -12.72 12.86 3.06
CA LEU A 77 -12.70 13.50 1.74
C LEU A 77 -12.43 15.01 1.87
N TRP A 78 -13.13 15.71 2.78
CA TRP A 78 -12.92 17.14 2.99
C TRP A 78 -11.52 17.45 3.51
N GLY A 79 -10.96 16.60 4.37
CA GLY A 79 -9.60 16.77 4.86
C GLY A 79 -8.56 16.54 3.78
N MET A 80 -8.77 15.55 2.92
CA MET A 80 -7.90 15.29 1.76
C MET A 80 -7.94 16.45 0.76
N LEU A 81 -9.14 16.94 0.40
CA LEU A 81 -9.28 18.08 -0.50
C LEU A 81 -8.70 19.37 0.12
N GLY A 82 -8.94 19.61 1.41
CA GLY A 82 -8.34 20.73 2.12
C GLY A 82 -6.82 20.67 2.16
N GLY A 83 -6.26 19.48 2.38
CA GLY A 83 -4.81 19.23 2.30
C GLY A 83 -4.27 19.49 0.90
N ALA A 84 -4.99 19.08 -0.15
CA ALA A 84 -4.62 19.37 -1.54
C ALA A 84 -4.61 20.88 -1.83
N VAL A 85 -5.67 21.59 -1.42
CA VAL A 85 -5.73 23.05 -1.58
C VAL A 85 -4.57 23.72 -0.86
N LEU A 86 -4.29 23.32 0.37
CA LEU A 86 -3.17 23.87 1.15
C LEU A 86 -1.82 23.62 0.47
N TYR A 87 -1.63 22.42 -0.10
CA TYR A 87 -0.44 22.10 -0.88
C TYR A 87 -0.25 23.04 -2.08
N TYR A 88 -1.31 23.29 -2.85
CA TYR A 88 -1.23 24.18 -4.00
C TYR A 88 -1.01 25.63 -3.60
N VAL A 89 -1.67 26.10 -2.54
CA VAL A 89 -1.47 27.47 -2.03
C VAL A 89 -0.04 27.67 -1.57
N ILE A 90 0.51 26.75 -0.78
CA ILE A 90 1.89 26.84 -0.33
C ILE A 90 2.85 26.72 -1.51
N GLY A 91 2.61 25.78 -2.45
CA GLY A 91 3.43 25.58 -3.62
C GLY A 91 3.50 26.84 -4.50
N LEU A 92 2.38 27.51 -4.73
CA LEU A 92 2.31 28.76 -5.51
C LEU A 92 3.07 29.92 -4.85
N ILE A 93 3.12 29.95 -3.51
CA ILE A 93 3.81 31.01 -2.76
C ILE A 93 5.32 30.76 -2.67
N THR A 94 5.73 29.48 -2.49
CA THR A 94 7.10 29.12 -2.16
C THR A 94 7.95 28.70 -3.35
N ILE A 95 7.35 28.16 -4.41
CA ILE A 95 8.09 27.57 -5.52
C ILE A 95 7.87 28.39 -6.79
N PRO A 96 8.92 29.01 -7.38
CA PRO A 96 8.81 29.64 -8.68
C PRO A 96 8.40 28.61 -9.76
N ASP A 97 7.54 29.02 -10.67
CA ASP A 97 7.02 28.20 -11.78
C ASP A 97 6.26 26.91 -11.36
N PHE A 98 5.77 26.85 -10.12
CA PHE A 98 5.02 25.70 -9.60
C PHE A 98 3.82 25.32 -10.49
N TYR A 99 3.09 26.32 -10.99
CA TYR A 99 1.95 26.07 -11.86
C TYR A 99 2.35 25.34 -13.14
N ALA A 100 3.42 25.78 -13.79
CA ALA A 100 3.89 25.22 -15.04
C ALA A 100 4.42 23.78 -14.89
N THR A 101 4.96 23.46 -13.71
CA THR A 101 5.60 22.16 -13.45
C THR A 101 4.66 21.13 -12.84
N ALA A 102 3.77 21.55 -11.92
CA ALA A 102 2.93 20.64 -11.16
C ALA A 102 1.47 20.57 -11.62
N VAL A 103 0.93 21.64 -12.21
CA VAL A 103 -0.48 21.74 -12.54
C VAL A 103 -0.73 21.62 -14.06
N ALA A 104 -0.02 22.40 -14.86
CA ALA A 104 -0.24 22.47 -16.30
C ALA A 104 -0.10 21.12 -17.03
N PRO A 105 0.90 20.26 -16.76
CA PRO A 105 1.04 18.99 -17.45
C PRO A 105 -0.15 18.03 -17.24
N ASN A 106 -0.75 18.07 -16.06
CA ASN A 106 -1.88 17.19 -15.72
C ASN A 106 -3.20 17.72 -16.33
N LEU A 107 -3.36 19.03 -16.43
CA LEU A 107 -4.57 19.63 -16.99
C LEU A 107 -4.65 19.53 -18.53
N THR A 108 -3.50 19.42 -19.19
CA THR A 108 -3.41 19.29 -20.65
C THR A 108 -3.48 17.86 -21.16
N SER A 109 -3.57 16.87 -20.27
CA SER A 109 -3.66 15.46 -20.64
C SER A 109 -5.04 15.14 -21.21
N ASP A 110 -5.06 14.31 -22.29
CA ASP A 110 -6.31 13.83 -22.87
C ASP A 110 -7.07 12.94 -21.86
N PHE A 111 -8.34 13.23 -21.64
CA PHE A 111 -9.20 12.44 -20.74
C PHE A 111 -9.33 10.96 -21.17
N PHE A 112 -9.14 10.66 -22.43
CA PHE A 112 -9.18 9.31 -22.98
C PHE A 112 -7.82 8.63 -23.07
N SER A 113 -6.72 9.31 -22.75
CA SER A 113 -5.37 8.75 -22.83
C SER A 113 -5.21 7.52 -21.91
N ALA A 114 -5.69 7.59 -20.68
CA ALA A 114 -5.65 6.50 -19.74
C ALA A 114 -6.40 5.24 -20.25
N PHE A 115 -7.53 5.43 -20.93
CA PHE A 115 -8.32 4.34 -21.48
C PHE A 115 -7.63 3.71 -22.70
N LYS A 116 -7.02 4.54 -23.55
CA LYS A 116 -6.26 4.08 -24.70
C LYS A 116 -5.00 3.32 -24.30
N GLU A 117 -4.29 3.82 -23.31
CA GLU A 117 -3.09 3.16 -22.73
C GLU A 117 -3.44 1.85 -22.05
N PHE A 118 -4.53 1.80 -21.30
CA PHE A 118 -5.04 0.56 -20.69
C PHE A 118 -5.27 -0.52 -21.74
N GLY A 119 -5.99 -0.23 -22.83
CA GLY A 119 -6.25 -1.19 -23.91
C GLY A 119 -5.00 -1.61 -24.68
N ALA A 120 -4.03 -0.70 -24.87
CA ALA A 120 -2.83 -0.96 -25.67
C ALA A 120 -1.70 -1.61 -24.87
N GLN A 121 -1.53 -1.24 -23.59
CA GLN A 121 -0.34 -1.59 -22.81
C GLN A 121 -0.60 -2.50 -21.61
N ALA A 122 -1.84 -2.63 -21.13
CA ALA A 122 -2.16 -3.38 -19.94
C ALA A 122 -3.06 -4.60 -20.19
N PHE A 123 -4.19 -4.38 -20.83
CA PHE A 123 -5.20 -5.42 -21.00
C PHE A 123 -4.70 -6.63 -21.78
N GLY A 124 -4.79 -7.82 -21.18
CA GLY A 124 -4.41 -9.09 -21.79
C GLY A 124 -2.91 -9.33 -21.99
N LYS A 125 -2.04 -8.39 -21.58
CA LYS A 125 -0.58 -8.54 -21.69
C LYS A 125 -0.03 -9.74 -20.93
N VAL A 126 -0.70 -10.18 -19.88
CA VAL A 126 -0.35 -11.40 -19.14
C VAL A 126 -0.28 -12.62 -20.07
N PHE A 127 -1.15 -12.71 -21.09
CA PHE A 127 -1.18 -13.85 -22.02
C PHE A 127 -0.14 -13.76 -23.13
N THR A 128 0.28 -12.55 -23.51
CA THR A 128 1.24 -12.34 -24.61
C THR A 128 2.67 -12.22 -24.13
N GLU A 129 2.89 -11.58 -23.00
CA GLU A 129 4.22 -11.24 -22.49
C GLU A 129 4.47 -11.84 -21.08
N GLY A 130 3.41 -11.97 -20.26
CA GLY A 130 3.53 -12.35 -18.85
C GLY A 130 4.05 -13.76 -18.60
N PHE A 131 3.84 -14.69 -19.53
CA PHE A 131 4.36 -16.07 -19.46
C PHE A 131 5.66 -16.31 -20.22
N ASN A 132 6.30 -15.24 -20.74
CA ASN A 132 7.57 -15.39 -21.44
C ASN A 132 8.74 -15.34 -20.46
N PHE A 133 9.07 -16.48 -19.84
CA PHE A 133 10.19 -16.63 -18.92
C PHE A 133 11.50 -17.03 -19.60
N SER A 134 11.50 -17.19 -20.93
CA SER A 134 12.66 -17.66 -21.68
C SER A 134 13.93 -16.85 -21.44
N PRO A 135 13.91 -15.49 -21.39
CA PRO A 135 15.12 -14.72 -21.13
C PRO A 135 15.72 -14.99 -19.74
N TYR A 136 14.87 -15.09 -18.71
CA TYR A 136 15.32 -15.37 -17.35
C TYR A 136 15.88 -16.78 -17.21
N ILE A 137 15.23 -17.78 -17.82
CA ILE A 137 15.67 -19.18 -17.78
C ILE A 137 17.02 -19.34 -18.51
N ALA A 138 17.23 -18.62 -19.60
CA ALA A 138 18.49 -18.64 -20.34
C ALA A 138 19.66 -18.08 -19.52
N GLU A 139 19.42 -17.07 -18.68
CA GLU A 139 20.45 -16.43 -17.86
C GLU A 139 20.73 -17.18 -16.55
N HIS A 140 19.67 -17.66 -15.87
CA HIS A 140 19.79 -18.20 -14.50
C HIS A 140 19.55 -19.71 -14.39
N GLY A 141 19.08 -20.35 -15.46
CA GLY A 141 18.75 -21.77 -15.48
C GLY A 141 17.36 -22.11 -14.94
N MET A 142 16.83 -23.25 -15.36
CA MET A 142 15.48 -23.73 -15.00
C MET A 142 15.31 -23.96 -13.50
N SER A 143 16.32 -24.47 -12.81
CA SER A 143 16.23 -24.75 -11.36
C SER A 143 16.02 -23.47 -10.55
N ASN A 144 16.81 -22.43 -10.84
CA ASN A 144 16.68 -21.13 -10.17
C ASN A 144 15.34 -20.44 -10.51
N PHE A 145 14.88 -20.61 -11.75
CA PHE A 145 13.56 -20.11 -12.15
C PHE A 145 12.44 -20.74 -11.32
N ILE A 146 12.42 -22.07 -11.16
CA ILE A 146 11.38 -22.76 -10.39
C ILE A 146 11.38 -22.30 -8.94
N VAL A 147 12.55 -22.19 -8.30
CA VAL A 147 12.68 -21.73 -6.92
C VAL A 147 12.17 -20.30 -6.80
N MET A 148 12.64 -19.39 -7.66
CA MET A 148 12.22 -17.99 -7.67
C MET A 148 10.69 -17.87 -7.89
N PHE A 149 10.15 -18.58 -8.87
CA PHE A 149 8.73 -18.53 -9.21
C PHE A 149 7.86 -18.99 -8.04
N LEU A 150 8.18 -20.14 -7.43
CA LEU A 150 7.43 -20.68 -6.31
C LEU A 150 7.52 -19.80 -5.07
N THR A 151 8.71 -19.27 -4.75
CA THR A 151 8.88 -18.39 -3.60
C THR A 151 8.15 -17.05 -3.77
N THR A 152 8.21 -16.48 -4.96
CA THR A 152 7.52 -15.22 -5.27
C THR A 152 6.01 -15.42 -5.26
N MET A 153 5.52 -16.47 -5.91
CA MET A 153 4.09 -16.82 -5.90
C MET A 153 3.57 -17.02 -4.47
N LEU A 154 4.31 -17.75 -3.64
CA LEU A 154 3.93 -17.97 -2.25
C LEU A 154 3.93 -16.66 -1.46
N ALA A 155 4.95 -15.82 -1.63
CA ALA A 155 5.04 -14.53 -0.94
C ALA A 155 3.84 -13.63 -1.29
N PHE A 156 3.52 -13.47 -2.57
CA PHE A 156 2.38 -12.66 -3.00
C PHE A 156 1.05 -13.24 -2.50
N CYS A 157 0.85 -14.56 -2.60
CA CYS A 157 -0.35 -15.23 -2.09
C CYS A 157 -0.54 -15.01 -0.59
N MET A 158 0.55 -15.12 0.21
CA MET A 158 0.48 -14.89 1.65
C MET A 158 0.16 -13.43 1.98
N VAL A 159 0.79 -12.47 1.28
CA VAL A 159 0.50 -11.04 1.49
C VAL A 159 -0.95 -10.74 1.19
N ASP A 160 -1.44 -11.15 0.02
CA ASP A 160 -2.80 -10.91 -0.44
C ASP A 160 -3.84 -11.49 0.54
N MET A 161 -3.64 -12.74 0.94
CA MET A 161 -4.51 -13.42 1.91
C MET A 161 -4.55 -12.71 3.27
N PHE A 162 -3.39 -12.35 3.85
CA PHE A 162 -3.36 -11.72 5.17
C PHE A 162 -3.80 -10.25 5.13
N ASP A 163 -3.54 -9.55 4.04
CA ASP A 163 -4.03 -8.19 3.82
C ASP A 163 -5.55 -8.18 3.78
N THR A 164 -6.15 -9.06 2.98
CA THR A 164 -7.61 -9.23 2.90
C THR A 164 -8.22 -9.65 4.23
N LEU A 165 -7.64 -10.63 4.94
CA LEU A 165 -8.12 -11.06 6.26
C LEU A 165 -8.11 -9.90 7.26
N GLY A 166 -7.00 -9.15 7.33
CA GLY A 166 -6.85 -8.02 8.25
C GLY A 166 -7.83 -6.90 7.93
N THR A 167 -7.99 -6.57 6.66
CA THR A 167 -8.88 -5.51 6.19
C THR A 167 -10.34 -5.85 6.40
N LEU A 168 -10.77 -7.09 6.08
CA LEU A 168 -12.12 -7.57 6.33
C LEU A 168 -12.48 -7.54 7.82
N TYR A 169 -11.55 -8.03 8.66
CA TYR A 169 -11.75 -7.98 10.12
C TYR A 169 -11.88 -6.55 10.61
N GLY A 170 -10.97 -5.66 10.19
CA GLY A 170 -10.99 -4.25 10.57
C GLY A 170 -12.26 -3.53 10.12
N ALA A 171 -12.70 -3.73 8.88
CA ALA A 171 -13.91 -3.13 8.35
C ALA A 171 -15.17 -3.66 9.06
N CYS A 172 -15.26 -4.98 9.29
CA CYS A 172 -16.37 -5.59 10.00
C CYS A 172 -16.44 -5.14 11.47
N ALA A 173 -15.29 -4.99 12.13
CA ALA A 173 -15.22 -4.47 13.49
C ALA A 173 -15.70 -3.01 13.56
N ALA A 174 -15.22 -2.16 12.64
CA ALA A 174 -15.65 -0.76 12.55
C ALA A 174 -17.16 -0.61 12.26
N GLY A 175 -17.75 -1.55 11.49
CA GLY A 175 -19.16 -1.58 11.15
C GLY A 175 -20.06 -2.28 12.18
N ASN A 176 -19.53 -2.82 13.26
CA ASN A 176 -20.25 -3.71 14.18
C ASN A 176 -20.94 -4.88 13.43
N MET A 177 -20.24 -5.47 12.46
CA MET A 177 -20.72 -6.57 11.63
C MET A 177 -20.11 -7.93 12.02
N LEU A 178 -19.22 -7.98 13.02
CA LEU A 178 -18.70 -9.24 13.53
C LEU A 178 -19.82 -10.09 14.16
N THR A 179 -19.68 -11.41 14.03
CA THR A 179 -20.57 -12.36 14.72
C THR A 179 -20.39 -12.28 16.24
N LYS A 180 -21.28 -12.90 17.00
CA LYS A 180 -21.18 -12.94 18.47
C LYS A 180 -19.85 -13.57 18.95
N ASP A 181 -19.29 -14.46 18.14
CA ASP A 181 -18.02 -15.14 18.40
C ASP A 181 -16.80 -14.35 17.91
N GLY A 182 -16.99 -13.10 17.46
CA GLY A 182 -15.92 -12.23 16.99
C GLY A 182 -15.40 -12.54 15.59
N ASN A 183 -16.09 -13.40 14.81
CA ASN A 183 -15.66 -13.79 13.48
C ASN A 183 -16.31 -12.89 12.39
N VAL A 184 -15.63 -12.79 11.24
CA VAL A 184 -16.19 -12.14 10.05
C VAL A 184 -17.23 -13.06 9.40
N PRO A 185 -18.46 -12.58 9.18
CA PRO A 185 -19.50 -13.40 8.52
C PRO A 185 -19.14 -13.69 7.06
N ASN A 186 -19.42 -14.92 6.59
CA ASN A 186 -19.18 -15.36 5.21
C ASN A 186 -17.71 -15.14 4.74
N MET A 187 -16.74 -15.32 5.62
CA MET A 187 -15.31 -15.14 5.31
C MET A 187 -14.90 -15.91 4.06
N ASP A 188 -15.32 -17.18 3.92
CA ASP A 188 -14.98 -18.03 2.77
C ASP A 188 -15.40 -17.42 1.44
N LYS A 189 -16.61 -16.83 1.40
CA LYS A 189 -17.13 -16.18 0.19
C LYS A 189 -16.40 -14.87 -0.11
N ALA A 190 -16.03 -14.13 0.93
CA ALA A 190 -15.27 -12.89 0.77
C ALA A 190 -13.88 -13.17 0.23
N MET A 191 -13.17 -14.17 0.80
CA MET A 191 -11.87 -14.60 0.30
C MET A 191 -11.92 -15.14 -1.13
N LEU A 192 -12.96 -15.90 -1.48
CA LEU A 192 -13.14 -16.37 -2.85
C LEU A 192 -13.39 -15.22 -3.83
N ALA A 193 -14.18 -14.22 -3.43
CA ALA A 193 -14.44 -13.05 -4.27
C ALA A 193 -13.15 -12.23 -4.51
N ASP A 194 -12.31 -12.09 -3.49
CA ASP A 194 -11.03 -11.44 -3.55
C ASP A 194 -10.05 -12.16 -4.49
N ALA A 195 -9.94 -13.49 -4.36
CA ALA A 195 -9.10 -14.31 -5.24
C ALA A 195 -9.56 -14.23 -6.72
N ILE A 196 -10.87 -14.24 -6.98
CA ILE A 196 -11.40 -14.07 -8.35
C ILE A 196 -11.09 -12.67 -8.87
N ALA A 197 -11.24 -11.64 -8.03
CA ALA A 197 -10.93 -10.26 -8.40
C ALA A 197 -9.45 -10.09 -8.72
N THR A 198 -8.55 -10.70 -7.95
CA THR A 198 -7.09 -10.70 -8.23
C THR A 198 -6.76 -11.38 -9.56
N CYS A 199 -7.41 -12.51 -9.88
CA CYS A 199 -7.25 -13.13 -11.20
C CYS A 199 -7.75 -12.23 -12.33
N CYS A 200 -8.89 -11.57 -12.17
CA CYS A 200 -9.39 -10.59 -13.14
C CYS A 200 -8.44 -9.39 -13.27
N GLY A 201 -7.90 -8.91 -12.15
CA GLY A 201 -6.89 -7.84 -12.12
C GLY A 201 -5.64 -8.19 -12.93
N ALA A 202 -5.14 -9.42 -12.80
CA ALA A 202 -4.01 -9.90 -13.58
C ALA A 202 -4.29 -9.86 -15.10
N VAL A 203 -5.50 -10.24 -15.53
CA VAL A 203 -5.93 -10.12 -16.93
C VAL A 203 -6.00 -8.66 -17.37
N CYS A 204 -6.45 -7.78 -16.51
CA CYS A 204 -6.48 -6.34 -16.75
C CYS A 204 -5.08 -5.69 -16.71
N GLY A 205 -4.04 -6.41 -16.30
CA GLY A 205 -2.67 -5.88 -16.19
C GLY A 205 -2.48 -4.95 -14.99
N THR A 206 -3.29 -5.11 -13.94
CA THR A 206 -3.13 -4.40 -12.67
C THR A 206 -2.31 -5.23 -11.67
N SER A 207 -1.86 -4.60 -10.60
CA SER A 207 -1.36 -5.33 -9.42
C SER A 207 -2.48 -6.14 -8.77
N THR A 208 -2.18 -6.85 -7.68
CA THR A 208 -3.20 -7.59 -6.91
C THR A 208 -4.41 -6.70 -6.60
N VAL A 209 -5.61 -7.28 -6.72
CA VAL A 209 -6.87 -6.62 -6.37
C VAL A 209 -7.29 -7.15 -5.01
N THR A 210 -6.97 -6.41 -3.98
CA THR A 210 -7.23 -6.79 -2.59
C THR A 210 -8.28 -5.87 -1.96
N THR A 211 -8.79 -6.26 -0.81
CA THR A 211 -9.74 -5.45 -0.03
C THR A 211 -9.06 -4.20 0.49
N PHE A 212 -9.59 -3.01 0.19
CA PHE A 212 -9.01 -1.73 0.62
C PHE A 212 -9.37 -1.38 2.06
N VAL A 213 -8.37 -0.95 2.82
CA VAL A 213 -8.51 -0.48 4.20
C VAL A 213 -9.45 0.73 4.29
N GLU A 214 -9.44 1.58 3.28
CA GLU A 214 -10.30 2.76 3.14
C GLU A 214 -11.78 2.41 3.12
N SER A 215 -12.15 1.18 2.76
CA SER A 215 -13.52 0.68 2.84
C SER A 215 -14.10 0.76 4.25
N SER A 216 -13.26 0.70 5.29
CA SER A 216 -13.68 0.84 6.69
C SER A 216 -14.29 2.23 6.96
N ALA A 217 -13.86 3.28 6.27
CA ALA A 217 -14.47 4.61 6.37
C ALA A 217 -15.88 4.63 5.79
N GLY A 218 -16.09 3.98 4.63
CA GLY A 218 -17.42 3.84 4.02
C GLY A 218 -18.38 2.99 4.87
N VAL A 219 -17.86 1.93 5.48
CA VAL A 219 -18.62 1.08 6.40
C VAL A 219 -19.01 1.84 7.67
N ALA A 220 -18.11 2.65 8.23
CA ALA A 220 -18.39 3.50 9.38
C ALA A 220 -19.48 4.55 9.10
N GLU A 221 -19.57 5.07 7.86
CA GLU A 221 -20.62 5.97 7.39
C GLU A 221 -21.96 5.26 7.11
N GLY A 222 -22.01 3.93 7.17
CA GLY A 222 -23.21 3.13 7.02
C GLY A 222 -23.31 2.29 5.74
N GLY A 223 -22.29 2.24 4.92
CA GLY A 223 -22.22 1.41 3.71
C GLY A 223 -21.99 -0.06 4.06
N ARG A 224 -23.08 -0.84 4.24
CA ARG A 224 -23.01 -2.24 4.74
C ARG A 224 -23.57 -3.27 3.76
N THR A 225 -23.86 -2.88 2.53
CA THR A 225 -24.48 -3.76 1.55
C THR A 225 -23.68 -3.80 0.26
N GLY A 226 -23.84 -4.84 -0.54
CA GLY A 226 -23.24 -4.96 -1.87
C GLY A 226 -23.62 -3.81 -2.81
N LEU A 227 -24.74 -3.12 -2.57
CA LEU A 227 -25.12 -1.93 -3.33
C LEU A 227 -24.11 -0.79 -3.16
N ALA A 228 -23.55 -0.61 -1.95
CA ALA A 228 -22.50 0.37 -1.71
C ALA A 228 -21.23 0.02 -2.52
N SER A 229 -20.85 -1.25 -2.59
CA SER A 229 -19.73 -1.71 -3.41
C SER A 229 -19.97 -1.50 -4.90
N MET A 230 -21.19 -1.75 -5.39
CA MET A 230 -21.55 -1.47 -6.79
C MET A 230 -21.50 0.03 -7.12
N ALA A 231 -21.97 0.89 -6.21
CA ALA A 231 -21.87 2.34 -6.37
C ALA A 231 -20.39 2.79 -6.40
N THR A 232 -19.55 2.23 -5.53
CA THR A 232 -18.12 2.47 -5.52
C THR A 232 -17.47 2.05 -6.85
N ALA A 233 -17.80 0.86 -7.37
CA ALA A 233 -17.30 0.39 -8.66
C ALA A 233 -17.69 1.32 -9.82
N ALA A 234 -18.94 1.80 -9.82
CA ALA A 234 -19.42 2.75 -10.84
C ALA A 234 -18.65 4.09 -10.74
N LEU A 235 -18.38 4.57 -9.52
CA LEU A 235 -17.59 5.79 -9.32
C LEU A 235 -16.14 5.59 -9.75
N PHE A 236 -15.52 4.45 -9.51
CA PHE A 236 -14.18 4.16 -10.03
C PHE A 236 -14.16 4.12 -11.55
N PHE A 237 -15.18 3.54 -12.19
CA PHE A 237 -15.28 3.56 -13.65
C PHE A 237 -15.37 5.00 -14.19
N ILE A 238 -16.18 5.86 -13.57
CA ILE A 238 -16.24 7.28 -13.92
C ILE A 238 -14.90 7.98 -13.67
N ALA A 239 -14.22 7.65 -12.56
CA ALA A 239 -12.93 8.23 -12.20
C ALA A 239 -11.82 7.90 -13.22
N MET A 240 -11.91 6.80 -13.97
CA MET A 240 -10.96 6.51 -15.05
C MET A 240 -10.94 7.64 -16.10
N PHE A 241 -12.09 8.22 -16.42
CA PHE A 241 -12.17 9.36 -17.34
C PHE A 241 -11.67 10.66 -16.69
N LEU A 242 -11.67 10.72 -15.37
CA LEU A 242 -11.18 11.87 -14.60
C LEU A 242 -9.73 11.68 -14.13
N ALA A 243 -8.99 10.72 -14.69
CA ALA A 243 -7.61 10.44 -14.30
C ALA A 243 -6.70 11.68 -14.27
N PRO A 244 -6.75 12.63 -15.24
CA PRO A 244 -5.98 13.87 -15.18
C PRO A 244 -6.32 14.74 -13.97
N VAL A 245 -7.58 14.75 -13.55
CA VAL A 245 -8.03 15.49 -12.37
C VAL A 245 -7.60 14.78 -11.08
N ALA A 246 -7.67 13.44 -11.05
CA ALA A 246 -7.20 12.65 -9.93
C ALA A 246 -5.69 12.81 -9.68
N GLN A 247 -4.90 12.99 -10.73
CA GLN A 247 -3.47 13.26 -10.64
C GLN A 247 -3.14 14.63 -10.00
N LEU A 248 -4.10 15.53 -9.93
CA LEU A 248 -3.94 16.80 -9.21
C LEU A 248 -4.00 16.62 -7.68
N ILE A 249 -4.49 15.48 -7.18
CA ILE A 249 -4.49 15.22 -5.74
C ILE A 249 -3.08 14.79 -5.32
N PRO A 250 -2.36 15.61 -4.53
CA PRO A 250 -1.00 15.30 -4.17
C PRO A 250 -0.94 14.13 -3.18
N THR A 251 0.10 13.32 -3.28
CA THR A 251 0.33 12.15 -2.40
C THR A 251 0.28 12.50 -0.91
N TYR A 252 0.67 13.71 -0.55
CA TYR A 252 0.66 14.20 0.85
C TYR A 252 -0.75 14.38 1.41
N ALA A 253 -1.71 14.73 0.57
CA ALA A 253 -3.11 14.79 0.95
C ALA A 253 -3.70 13.39 1.14
N CYS A 254 -3.34 12.44 0.25
CA CYS A 254 -3.70 11.03 0.39
C CYS A 254 -3.08 10.40 1.65
N ALA A 255 -1.82 10.72 1.96
CA ALA A 255 -1.14 10.23 3.15
C ALA A 255 -1.90 10.61 4.44
N ALA A 256 -2.47 11.80 4.50
CA ALA A 256 -3.29 12.23 5.64
C ALA A 256 -4.54 11.36 5.83
N ALA A 257 -5.22 11.00 4.74
CA ALA A 257 -6.36 10.10 4.78
C ALA A 257 -5.94 8.69 5.25
N LEU A 258 -4.84 8.15 4.70
CA LEU A 258 -4.31 6.84 5.10
C LEU A 258 -3.90 6.79 6.57
N ILE A 259 -3.23 7.83 7.09
CA ILE A 259 -2.88 7.91 8.51
C ILE A 259 -4.16 7.89 9.36
N TYR A 260 -5.18 8.64 8.99
CA TYR A 260 -6.44 8.67 9.74
C TYR A 260 -7.15 7.30 9.72
N VAL A 261 -7.20 6.63 8.57
CA VAL A 261 -7.74 5.26 8.46
C VAL A 261 -6.94 4.31 9.34
N GLY A 262 -5.61 4.41 9.34
CA GLY A 262 -4.74 3.66 10.24
C GLY A 262 -5.10 3.88 11.71
N VAL A 263 -5.38 5.12 12.12
CA VAL A 263 -5.83 5.44 13.49
C VAL A 263 -7.17 4.74 13.81
N LEU A 264 -8.12 4.70 12.89
CA LEU A 264 -9.38 3.98 13.08
C LEU A 264 -9.16 2.48 13.29
N MET A 265 -8.22 1.89 12.55
CA MET A 265 -7.89 0.47 12.64
C MET A 265 -7.09 0.12 13.91
N MET A 266 -6.34 1.08 14.48
CA MET A 266 -5.62 0.86 15.74
C MET A 266 -6.55 0.50 16.90
N ALA A 267 -7.84 0.78 16.81
CA ALA A 267 -8.82 0.33 17.80
C ALA A 267 -8.84 -1.20 17.95
N ASN A 268 -8.55 -1.94 16.88
CA ASN A 268 -8.53 -3.41 16.88
C ASN A 268 -7.33 -4.00 17.66
N VAL A 269 -6.27 -3.23 17.87
CA VAL A 269 -5.11 -3.63 18.69
C VAL A 269 -5.53 -3.92 20.15
N ARG A 270 -6.63 -3.35 20.61
CA ARG A 270 -7.18 -3.60 21.94
C ARG A 270 -7.72 -5.03 22.10
N SER A 271 -8.02 -5.73 21.01
CA SER A 271 -8.48 -7.13 21.05
C SER A 271 -7.34 -8.13 21.29
N ILE A 272 -6.09 -7.68 21.21
CA ILE A 272 -4.92 -8.49 21.56
C ILE A 272 -4.84 -8.57 23.08
N ASP A 273 -4.72 -9.77 23.62
CA ASP A 273 -4.45 -9.99 25.03
C ASP A 273 -2.99 -9.63 25.32
N TRP A 274 -2.78 -8.42 25.86
CA TRP A 274 -1.44 -7.92 26.19
C TRP A 274 -0.89 -8.47 27.50
N ASP A 275 -1.73 -9.10 28.32
CA ASP A 275 -1.33 -9.71 29.59
C ASP A 275 -0.78 -11.12 29.36
N ASP A 276 -1.19 -11.81 28.30
CA ASP A 276 -0.58 -13.09 27.88
C ASP A 276 0.62 -12.87 26.95
N PRO A 277 1.85 -13.18 27.38
CA PRO A 277 3.04 -13.09 26.53
C PRO A 277 2.93 -13.88 25.20
N ALA A 278 2.11 -14.94 25.19
CA ALA A 278 1.90 -15.76 23.99
C ALA A 278 1.07 -15.04 22.91
N ALA A 279 0.33 -14.00 23.27
CA ALA A 279 -0.39 -13.13 22.35
C ALA A 279 0.33 -11.79 22.16
N ALA A 280 0.84 -11.20 23.25
CA ALA A 280 1.45 -9.87 23.26
C ALA A 280 2.73 -9.81 22.41
N VAL A 281 3.65 -10.78 22.55
CA VAL A 281 4.92 -10.76 21.81
C VAL A 281 4.71 -10.92 20.30
N PRO A 282 3.92 -11.88 19.80
CA PRO A 282 3.61 -11.96 18.37
C PRO A 282 2.92 -10.71 17.83
N GLY A 283 1.96 -10.16 18.58
CA GLY A 283 1.28 -8.93 18.22
C GLY A 283 2.25 -7.76 18.07
N PHE A 284 3.13 -7.56 19.04
CA PHE A 284 4.17 -6.52 18.99
C PHE A 284 5.14 -6.74 17.82
N MET A 285 5.64 -7.97 17.65
CA MET A 285 6.55 -8.29 16.53
C MET A 285 5.92 -7.98 15.19
N THR A 286 4.65 -8.34 14.97
CA THR A 286 3.94 -8.03 13.73
C THR A 286 3.88 -6.52 13.49
N VAL A 287 3.38 -5.77 14.46
CA VAL A 287 3.17 -4.31 14.33
C VAL A 287 4.50 -3.56 14.16
N ALA A 288 5.56 -3.97 14.89
CA ALA A 288 6.85 -3.28 14.85
C ALA A 288 7.65 -3.60 13.58
N PHE A 289 7.66 -4.86 13.14
CA PHE A 289 8.50 -5.26 12.01
C PHE A 289 7.93 -4.86 10.65
N MET A 290 6.60 -4.71 10.48
CA MET A 290 6.02 -4.21 9.23
C MET A 290 6.63 -2.87 8.77
N PRO A 291 6.61 -1.80 9.57
CA PRO A 291 7.19 -0.52 9.16
C PRO A 291 8.72 -0.54 9.15
N LEU A 292 9.38 -1.31 10.03
CA LEU A 292 10.84 -1.39 10.07
C LEU A 292 11.44 -2.06 8.83
N THR A 293 10.73 -3.04 8.27
CA THR A 293 11.18 -3.78 7.08
C THR A 293 10.57 -3.22 5.79
N TYR A 294 9.63 -2.29 5.86
CA TYR A 294 8.81 -1.82 4.73
C TYR A 294 8.14 -2.97 3.98
N ASN A 295 7.79 -4.05 4.69
CA ASN A 295 7.26 -5.26 4.09
C ASN A 295 6.26 -5.94 5.03
N ILE A 296 5.01 -6.08 4.55
CA ILE A 296 3.91 -6.72 5.27
C ILE A 296 4.24 -8.18 5.57
N SER A 297 4.79 -8.92 4.58
CA SER A 297 5.13 -10.34 4.74
C SER A 297 6.09 -10.56 5.90
N TYR A 298 7.10 -9.71 6.07
CA TYR A 298 8.08 -9.86 7.13
C TYR A 298 7.48 -9.62 8.50
N GLY A 299 6.60 -8.62 8.64
CA GLY A 299 5.88 -8.41 9.90
C GLY A 299 5.04 -9.62 10.29
N ILE A 300 4.24 -10.14 9.37
CA ILE A 300 3.40 -11.32 9.61
C ILE A 300 4.27 -12.56 9.93
N ALA A 301 5.35 -12.75 9.17
CA ALA A 301 6.25 -13.88 9.38
C ALA A 301 6.90 -13.83 10.77
N PHE A 302 7.43 -12.67 11.20
CA PHE A 302 7.99 -12.50 12.55
C PHE A 302 6.94 -12.73 13.64
N GLY A 303 5.71 -12.26 13.44
CA GLY A 303 4.61 -12.51 14.35
C GLY A 303 4.29 -14.00 14.48
N LEU A 304 4.08 -14.70 13.36
CA LEU A 304 3.75 -16.13 13.36
C LEU A 304 4.89 -17.00 13.91
N ILE A 305 6.12 -16.72 13.50
CA ILE A 305 7.30 -17.44 14.02
C ILE A 305 7.41 -17.25 15.53
N SER A 306 7.28 -16.03 16.03
CA SER A 306 7.33 -15.77 17.49
C SER A 306 6.18 -16.43 18.23
N TYR A 307 4.97 -16.46 17.67
CA TYR A 307 3.83 -17.18 18.24
C TYR A 307 4.12 -18.68 18.41
N VAL A 308 4.60 -19.32 17.35
CA VAL A 308 4.93 -20.75 17.38
C VAL A 308 6.05 -21.01 18.38
N PHE A 309 7.11 -20.19 18.38
CA PHE A 309 8.20 -20.30 19.35
C PHE A 309 7.71 -20.25 20.80
N ILE A 310 6.93 -19.24 21.15
CA ILE A 310 6.43 -19.09 22.53
C ILE A 310 5.54 -20.26 22.92
N LYS A 311 4.64 -20.71 22.04
CA LYS A 311 3.79 -21.88 22.31
C LYS A 311 4.58 -23.17 22.51
N ILE A 312 5.70 -23.35 21.79
CA ILE A 312 6.61 -24.47 21.99
C ILE A 312 7.26 -24.40 23.38
N PHE A 313 7.85 -23.25 23.73
CA PHE A 313 8.53 -23.07 25.02
C PHE A 313 7.61 -23.11 26.22
N THR A 314 6.34 -22.74 26.06
CA THR A 314 5.33 -22.84 27.12
C THR A 314 4.65 -24.21 27.19
N GLY A 315 5.07 -25.17 26.35
CA GLY A 315 4.51 -26.54 26.33
C GLY A 315 3.09 -26.64 25.76
N LYS A 316 2.59 -25.58 25.13
CA LYS A 316 1.23 -25.51 24.56
C LYS A 316 1.18 -25.84 23.06
N ILE A 317 2.02 -26.76 22.63
CA ILE A 317 2.14 -27.14 21.18
C ILE A 317 0.81 -27.64 20.61
N LYS A 318 -0.01 -28.31 21.41
CA LYS A 318 -1.30 -28.85 20.99
C LYS A 318 -2.36 -27.76 20.67
N GLU A 319 -2.15 -26.53 21.11
CA GLU A 319 -3.03 -25.41 20.84
C GLU A 319 -2.74 -24.77 19.45
N ILE A 320 -1.62 -25.13 18.84
CA ILE A 320 -1.26 -24.61 17.51
C ILE A 320 -2.03 -25.38 16.44
N ASN A 321 -2.86 -24.65 15.67
CA ASN A 321 -3.60 -25.23 14.57
C ASN A 321 -2.63 -25.70 13.44
N ALA A 322 -2.97 -26.80 12.78
CA ALA A 322 -2.21 -27.33 11.65
C ALA A 322 -1.95 -26.28 10.54
N GLY A 323 -2.94 -25.41 10.26
CA GLY A 323 -2.80 -24.29 9.33
C GLY A 323 -1.70 -23.31 9.75
N THR A 324 -1.62 -22.96 11.01
CA THR A 324 -0.56 -22.06 11.55
C THR A 324 0.82 -22.70 11.39
N TRP A 325 0.96 -24.00 11.61
CA TRP A 325 2.22 -24.72 11.35
C TRP A 325 2.64 -24.62 9.90
N VAL A 326 1.73 -24.94 8.96
CA VAL A 326 2.01 -24.90 7.53
C VAL A 326 2.46 -23.50 7.12
N ILE A 327 1.71 -22.46 7.51
CA ILE A 327 2.03 -21.07 7.16
C ILE A 327 3.38 -20.63 7.75
N THR A 328 3.64 -20.98 9.01
CA THR A 328 4.91 -20.64 9.66
C THR A 328 6.11 -21.30 8.97
N ILE A 329 5.97 -22.58 8.59
CA ILE A 329 7.02 -23.30 7.84
C ILE A 329 7.23 -22.67 6.46
N LEU A 330 6.15 -22.28 5.77
CA LEU A 330 6.24 -21.61 4.47
C LEU A 330 6.95 -20.26 4.57
N PHE A 331 6.67 -19.46 5.58
CA PHE A 331 7.38 -18.19 5.82
C PHE A 331 8.86 -18.42 6.19
N ALA A 332 9.14 -19.41 7.03
CA ALA A 332 10.52 -19.78 7.37
C ALA A 332 11.29 -20.19 6.10
N LEU A 333 10.68 -21.02 5.26
CA LEU A 333 11.26 -21.45 3.99
C LEU A 333 11.50 -20.25 3.05
N MET A 334 10.55 -19.34 2.97
CA MET A 334 10.69 -18.09 2.20
C MET A 334 11.91 -17.28 2.64
N PHE A 335 12.16 -17.14 3.95
CA PHE A 335 13.35 -16.44 4.46
C PHE A 335 14.66 -17.12 4.07
N PHE A 336 14.68 -18.47 4.02
CA PHE A 336 15.86 -19.20 3.62
C PHE A 336 16.12 -19.14 2.11
N LEU A 337 15.07 -19.11 1.30
CA LEU A 337 15.19 -19.13 -0.17
C LEU A 337 15.38 -17.73 -0.79
N THR A 338 14.98 -16.67 -0.10
CA THR A 338 15.13 -15.27 -0.56
C THR A 338 16.48 -14.63 -0.19
N ARG A 339 17.42 -15.42 0.29
CA ARG A 339 18.75 -14.95 0.71
C ARG A 339 19.73 -14.81 -0.43
#